data_02874b8af148b8213328357ec1af4715
#
_entry.id   02874b8af148b8213328357ec1af4715
#
_cell.length_a   1.000
_cell.length_b   1.000
_cell.length_c   1.000
_cell.angle_alpha   90.00
_cell.angle_beta   90.00
_cell.angle_gamma   90.00
#
_symmetry.space_group_name_H-M   'P 1'
#
loop_
_entity.id
_entity.type
_entity.pdbx_description
1 polymer ?
#
loop_
_entity_poly.entity_id
_entity_poly.type
_entity_poly.pdbx_seq_one_letter_code
_entity_poly.pdbx_strand_id
1 'polypeptide(L)'
;MLVPESSDGRSGEGAHHPLDELTEEEISQAVKLAKDVVSKFEVEVRFNYVTLLEPKKIELRAFSKGGNPLARKAEVVLSMPSEGRNFKISIDLTSSAALSCEELPKTTQPLFTPDDCALAEKICKADEKLLSLLKSRFGVKDTSELVCDPWSIHGAKEGQEVDSRYIQCFLYWQRNEADNQYAHPLDVVPVVDMNKSPIVDMSYQPGAAPSMSRNTANYHRDGLKENTYLPRTFRSETALLNINQPEGPSFRVSGKVVEWEKWSLRVGFNYREGLVLYDIKYDGRSVIDRCSIVEMAVPYADPNPPFERKCAFDVGDYGLGYCANTLELGCDCLGAIHYFNTFLCNSAGVPYKVKNAICMHEEDDGVLWKHVEYRNGHSEARRSRRLVLSFIATVVNYEYLF
;
A
#
# COMPACT_ATOMS: atom_id res chain seq x y z
N MET A 1 26.06 -3.28 -3.85
CA MET A 1 26.34 -3.40 -5.29
C MET A 1 25.02 -3.78 -5.96
N LEU A 2 24.57 -3.05 -7.00
CA LEU A 2 23.39 -3.48 -7.75
C LEU A 2 23.78 -4.72 -8.55
N VAL A 3 22.96 -5.76 -8.43
CA VAL A 3 23.07 -6.93 -9.31
C VAL A 3 22.53 -6.48 -10.67
N PRO A 4 23.32 -6.58 -11.76
CA PRO A 4 22.80 -6.21 -13.07
C PRO A 4 21.55 -7.03 -13.37
N GLU A 5 20.52 -6.39 -13.91
CA GLU A 5 19.50 -7.16 -14.64
C GLU A 5 20.25 -8.03 -15.63
N SER A 6 20.04 -9.34 -15.60
CA SER A 6 20.68 -10.24 -16.53
C SER A 6 20.42 -9.68 -17.93
N SER A 7 21.49 -9.32 -18.65
CA SER A 7 21.44 -8.72 -19.96
C SER A 7 21.06 -9.75 -21.05
N ASP A 8 20.03 -10.52 -20.80
CA ASP A 8 19.26 -11.14 -21.87
C ASP A 8 18.36 -10.06 -22.47
N GLY A 9 19.02 -9.11 -23.14
CA GLY A 9 18.44 -8.14 -24.06
C GLY A 9 17.85 -8.83 -25.29
N ARG A 10 17.03 -9.81 -25.05
CA ARG A 10 16.00 -10.26 -25.97
C ARG A 10 14.68 -9.73 -25.38
N SER A 11 14.26 -8.57 -25.89
CA SER A 11 12.85 -8.29 -26.09
C SER A 11 12.25 -9.38 -26.99
N GLY A 12 12.38 -10.62 -26.57
CA GLY A 12 11.60 -11.72 -27.09
C GLY A 12 10.23 -11.58 -26.44
N GLU A 13 9.20 -11.41 -27.26
CA GLU A 13 7.80 -11.67 -26.97
C GLU A 13 7.61 -13.11 -26.44
N GLY A 14 8.22 -13.43 -25.31
CA GLY A 14 7.91 -14.62 -24.53
C GLY A 14 6.56 -14.39 -23.91
N ALA A 15 5.59 -15.24 -24.19
CA ALA A 15 4.26 -15.19 -23.58
C ALA A 15 4.39 -14.97 -22.07
N HIS A 16 3.79 -13.88 -21.55
CA HIS A 16 3.76 -13.58 -20.12
C HIS A 16 3.20 -14.77 -19.34
N HIS A 17 3.83 -15.08 -18.22
CA HIS A 17 3.27 -16.10 -17.35
C HIS A 17 1.91 -15.64 -16.81
N PRO A 18 0.90 -16.52 -16.66
CA PRO A 18 -0.43 -16.13 -16.22
C PRO A 18 -0.51 -15.38 -14.89
N LEU A 19 0.52 -15.48 -14.03
CA LEU A 19 0.63 -14.78 -12.74
C LEU A 19 1.55 -13.55 -12.79
N ASP A 20 2.12 -13.21 -13.94
CA ASP A 20 2.85 -11.95 -14.04
C ASP A 20 1.87 -10.79 -13.91
N GLU A 21 2.25 -9.74 -13.20
CA GLU A 21 1.45 -8.54 -13.05
C GLU A 21 1.13 -7.90 -14.41
N LEU A 22 0.12 -7.04 -14.45
CA LEU A 22 -0.25 -6.34 -15.68
C LEU A 22 0.86 -5.39 -16.12
N THR A 23 1.10 -5.35 -17.43
CA THR A 23 1.98 -4.35 -18.05
C THR A 23 1.27 -3.00 -18.16
N GLU A 24 2.03 -1.95 -18.49
CA GLU A 24 1.49 -0.61 -18.76
C GLU A 24 0.44 -0.64 -19.89
N GLU A 25 0.73 -1.41 -20.95
CA GLU A 25 -0.17 -1.59 -22.09
C GLU A 25 -1.44 -2.34 -21.69
N GLU A 26 -1.31 -3.42 -20.91
CA GLU A 26 -2.46 -4.20 -20.44
C GLU A 26 -3.35 -3.37 -19.50
N ILE A 27 -2.78 -2.52 -18.62
CA ILE A 27 -3.53 -1.58 -17.78
C ILE A 27 -4.27 -0.57 -18.69
N SER A 28 -3.59 0.02 -19.66
CA SER A 28 -4.18 0.99 -20.59
C SER A 28 -5.32 0.38 -21.40
N GLN A 29 -5.16 -0.86 -21.86
CA GLN A 29 -6.20 -1.62 -22.56
C GLN A 29 -7.41 -1.88 -21.65
N ALA A 30 -7.18 -2.33 -20.42
CA ALA A 30 -8.24 -2.59 -19.44
C ALA A 30 -9.03 -1.32 -19.12
N VAL A 31 -8.35 -0.20 -18.89
CA VAL A 31 -8.96 1.10 -18.66
C VAL A 31 -9.84 1.54 -19.83
N LYS A 32 -9.34 1.42 -21.07
CA LYS A 32 -10.10 1.77 -22.27
C LYS A 32 -11.39 0.95 -22.36
N LEU A 33 -11.27 -0.38 -22.27
CA LEU A 33 -12.43 -1.28 -22.35
C LEU A 33 -13.43 -1.03 -21.20
N ALA A 34 -12.95 -0.74 -19.99
CA ALA A 34 -13.84 -0.39 -18.88
C ALA A 34 -14.58 0.92 -19.13
N LYS A 35 -13.91 1.96 -19.65
CA LYS A 35 -14.57 3.23 -20.05
C LYS A 35 -15.62 3.01 -21.11
N ASP A 36 -15.34 2.18 -22.12
CA ASP A 36 -16.30 1.87 -23.18
C ASP A 36 -17.57 1.20 -22.62
N VAL A 37 -17.44 0.27 -21.68
CA VAL A 37 -18.57 -0.42 -21.03
C VAL A 37 -19.50 0.56 -20.29
N VAL A 38 -18.93 1.56 -19.63
CA VAL A 38 -19.71 2.52 -18.82
C VAL A 38 -20.01 3.84 -19.54
N SER A 39 -19.57 4.00 -20.78
CA SER A 39 -19.71 5.24 -21.57
C SER A 39 -21.16 5.73 -21.70
N LYS A 40 -22.13 4.80 -21.68
CA LYS A 40 -23.57 5.10 -21.73
C LYS A 40 -24.10 5.98 -20.59
N PHE A 41 -23.34 6.11 -19.50
CA PHE A 41 -23.76 6.93 -18.34
C PHE A 41 -23.38 8.41 -18.51
N GLU A 42 -22.44 8.73 -19.42
CA GLU A 42 -22.00 10.10 -19.73
C GLU A 42 -21.53 10.92 -18.49
N VAL A 43 -20.96 10.24 -17.50
CA VAL A 43 -20.47 10.85 -16.24
C VAL A 43 -18.99 10.58 -16.05
N GLU A 44 -18.35 11.41 -15.20
CA GLU A 44 -16.97 11.20 -14.79
C GLU A 44 -16.83 9.89 -14.03
N VAL A 45 -15.80 9.12 -14.40
CA VAL A 45 -15.43 7.86 -13.72
C VAL A 45 -14.08 8.01 -13.07
N ARG A 46 -13.94 7.42 -11.89
CA ARG A 46 -12.66 7.31 -11.15
C ARG A 46 -12.32 5.84 -10.96
N PHE A 47 -11.10 5.48 -11.30
CA PHE A 47 -10.60 4.13 -11.10
C PHE A 47 -10.12 3.97 -9.66
N ASN A 48 -10.68 2.99 -8.96
CA ASN A 48 -10.20 2.61 -7.64
C ASN A 48 -9.02 1.65 -7.77
N TYR A 49 -9.09 0.69 -8.70
CA TYR A 49 -7.96 -0.14 -9.08
C TYR A 49 -8.15 -0.82 -10.45
N VAL A 50 -7.01 -1.18 -11.04
CA VAL A 50 -6.90 -2.09 -12.18
C VAL A 50 -5.84 -3.13 -11.81
N THR A 51 -6.19 -4.41 -11.82
CA THR A 51 -5.28 -5.47 -11.38
C THR A 51 -5.45 -6.74 -12.21
N LEU A 52 -4.45 -7.63 -12.14
CA LEU A 52 -4.57 -8.96 -12.72
C LEU A 52 -5.71 -9.72 -12.04
N LEU A 53 -6.63 -10.26 -12.82
CA LEU A 53 -7.56 -11.27 -12.36
C LEU A 53 -6.85 -12.62 -12.40
N GLU A 54 -6.31 -13.04 -11.26
CA GLU A 54 -5.53 -14.26 -11.14
C GLU A 54 -6.34 -15.50 -11.61
N PRO A 55 -5.75 -16.39 -12.42
CA PRO A 55 -6.39 -17.64 -12.78
C PRO A 55 -6.65 -18.53 -11.56
N LYS A 56 -7.66 -19.37 -11.64
CA LYS A 56 -7.96 -20.31 -10.57
C LYS A 56 -6.80 -21.31 -10.40
N LYS A 57 -6.56 -21.73 -9.16
CA LYS A 57 -5.51 -22.70 -8.80
C LYS A 57 -5.52 -23.97 -9.66
N ILE A 58 -6.70 -24.48 -10.04
CA ILE A 58 -6.84 -25.66 -10.87
C ILE A 58 -6.35 -25.40 -12.30
N GLU A 59 -6.60 -24.20 -12.85
CA GLU A 59 -6.16 -23.78 -14.17
C GLU A 59 -4.64 -23.60 -14.21
N LEU A 60 -4.07 -22.97 -13.18
CA LEU A 60 -2.62 -22.81 -13.03
C LEU A 60 -1.90 -24.16 -12.93
N ARG A 61 -2.45 -25.10 -12.19
CA ARG A 61 -1.89 -26.47 -12.09
C ARG A 61 -1.95 -27.22 -13.42
N ALA A 62 -3.00 -27.01 -14.22
CA ALA A 62 -3.10 -27.60 -15.54
C ALA A 62 -2.07 -26.96 -16.49
N PHE A 63 -1.96 -25.62 -16.47
CA PHE A 63 -0.96 -24.87 -17.24
C PHE A 63 0.47 -25.33 -16.92
N SER A 64 0.84 -25.45 -15.65
CA SER A 64 2.17 -25.88 -15.20
C SER A 64 2.53 -27.32 -15.64
N LYS A 65 1.55 -28.13 -16.00
CA LYS A 65 1.72 -29.51 -16.53
C LYS A 65 1.73 -29.55 -18.06
N GLY A 66 1.88 -28.41 -18.73
CA GLY A 66 1.86 -28.33 -20.19
C GLY A 66 0.46 -28.23 -20.80
N GLY A 67 -0.53 -27.78 -20.02
CA GLY A 67 -1.87 -27.46 -20.51
C GLY A 67 -1.90 -26.24 -21.43
N ASN A 68 -3.09 -25.93 -21.95
CA ASN A 68 -3.29 -24.80 -22.86
C ASN A 68 -2.89 -23.47 -22.22
N PRO A 69 -2.42 -22.48 -23.00
CA PRO A 69 -2.23 -21.11 -22.52
C PRO A 69 -3.50 -20.57 -21.88
N LEU A 70 -3.34 -19.85 -20.76
CA LEU A 70 -4.45 -19.23 -20.07
C LEU A 70 -4.67 -17.81 -20.61
N ALA A 71 -5.94 -17.42 -20.76
CA ALA A 71 -6.28 -16.05 -21.14
C ALA A 71 -5.85 -15.08 -20.03
N ARG A 72 -5.22 -13.97 -20.42
CA ARG A 72 -4.89 -12.85 -19.53
C ARG A 72 -6.14 -12.04 -19.23
N LYS A 73 -6.43 -11.83 -17.98
CA LYS A 73 -7.65 -11.12 -17.55
C LYS A 73 -7.30 -10.02 -16.55
N ALA A 74 -8.04 -8.93 -16.63
CA ALA A 74 -7.97 -7.85 -15.64
C ALA A 74 -9.28 -7.73 -14.87
N GLU A 75 -9.18 -7.31 -13.62
CA GLU A 75 -10.28 -6.82 -12.80
C GLU A 75 -10.13 -5.31 -12.65
N VAL A 76 -11.21 -4.59 -12.91
CA VAL A 76 -11.29 -3.14 -12.78
C VAL A 76 -12.43 -2.81 -11.82
N VAL A 77 -12.14 -1.99 -10.82
CA VAL A 77 -13.18 -1.33 -10.04
C VAL A 77 -13.10 0.16 -10.28
N LEU A 78 -14.26 0.73 -10.60
CA LEU A 78 -14.40 2.16 -10.83
C LEU A 78 -15.64 2.70 -10.13
N SER A 79 -15.59 3.98 -9.79
CA SER A 79 -16.66 4.75 -9.16
C SER A 79 -17.17 5.84 -10.08
N MET A 80 -18.45 6.16 -9.93
CA MET A 80 -19.14 7.32 -10.50
C MET A 80 -19.59 8.22 -9.34
N PRO A 81 -18.75 9.12 -8.83
CA PRO A 81 -19.02 9.85 -7.60
C PRO A 81 -20.32 10.66 -7.64
N SER A 82 -20.63 11.33 -8.77
CA SER A 82 -21.84 12.13 -8.93
C SER A 82 -23.14 11.33 -8.82
N GLU A 83 -23.10 10.02 -9.11
CA GLU A 83 -24.24 9.11 -9.02
C GLU A 83 -24.20 8.19 -7.79
N GLY A 84 -23.10 8.18 -7.05
CA GLY A 84 -22.90 7.28 -5.92
C GLY A 84 -22.89 5.80 -6.32
N ARG A 85 -22.43 5.47 -7.52
CA ARG A 85 -22.43 4.11 -8.08
C ARG A 85 -21.02 3.60 -8.25
N ASN A 86 -20.84 2.31 -8.01
CA ASN A 86 -19.56 1.62 -8.15
C ASN A 86 -19.74 0.38 -9.03
N PHE A 87 -18.76 0.09 -9.87
CA PHE A 87 -18.79 -1.03 -10.80
C PHE A 87 -17.54 -1.87 -10.69
N LYS A 88 -17.74 -3.18 -10.75
CA LYS A 88 -16.70 -4.19 -10.89
C LYS A 88 -16.80 -4.79 -12.29
N ILE A 89 -15.71 -4.70 -13.06
CA ILE A 89 -15.65 -5.12 -14.45
C ILE A 89 -14.54 -6.14 -14.62
N SER A 90 -14.87 -7.30 -15.17
CA SER A 90 -13.86 -8.29 -15.57
C SER A 90 -13.61 -8.18 -17.08
N ILE A 91 -12.35 -8.14 -17.47
CA ILE A 91 -11.90 -7.92 -18.84
C ILE A 91 -10.99 -9.07 -19.27
N ASP A 92 -11.24 -9.62 -20.45
CA ASP A 92 -10.32 -10.50 -21.11
C ASP A 92 -9.42 -9.68 -22.05
N LEU A 93 -8.16 -9.56 -21.66
CA LEU A 93 -7.14 -8.80 -22.41
C LEU A 93 -6.74 -9.52 -23.69
N THR A 94 -6.84 -10.85 -23.72
CA THR A 94 -6.47 -11.66 -24.88
C THR A 94 -7.47 -11.45 -26.04
N SER A 95 -8.76 -11.42 -25.72
CA SER A 95 -9.82 -11.19 -26.72
C SER A 95 -10.27 -9.72 -26.82
N SER A 96 -9.71 -8.82 -26.00
CA SER A 96 -10.08 -7.41 -25.93
C SER A 96 -11.57 -7.20 -25.65
N ALA A 97 -12.16 -7.97 -24.74
CA ALA A 97 -13.58 -7.95 -24.46
C ALA A 97 -13.89 -7.86 -22.95
N ALA A 98 -14.94 -7.12 -22.59
CA ALA A 98 -15.48 -7.19 -21.26
C ALA A 98 -16.26 -8.49 -21.07
N LEU A 99 -15.93 -9.24 -20.00
CA LEU A 99 -16.59 -10.50 -19.64
C LEU A 99 -17.82 -10.27 -18.75
N SER A 100 -17.74 -9.31 -17.85
CA SER A 100 -18.83 -8.92 -16.96
C SER A 100 -18.71 -7.46 -16.55
N CYS A 101 -19.86 -6.86 -16.23
CA CYS A 101 -19.95 -5.56 -15.58
C CYS A 101 -21.03 -5.68 -14.51
N GLU A 102 -20.61 -5.62 -13.26
CA GLU A 102 -21.47 -5.75 -12.08
C GLU A 102 -21.53 -4.41 -11.36
N GLU A 103 -22.73 -3.89 -11.12
CA GLU A 103 -22.91 -2.77 -10.21
C GLU A 103 -22.84 -3.27 -8.76
N LEU A 104 -21.93 -2.70 -7.98
CA LEU A 104 -21.77 -3.08 -6.59
C LEU A 104 -22.91 -2.52 -5.74
N PRO A 105 -23.33 -3.24 -4.68
CA PRO A 105 -24.32 -2.71 -3.73
C PRO A 105 -23.87 -1.36 -3.16
N LYS A 106 -24.78 -0.45 -2.91
CA LYS A 106 -24.48 0.88 -2.33
C LYS A 106 -23.74 0.81 -0.99
N THR A 107 -23.92 -0.28 -0.27
CA THR A 107 -23.21 -0.58 0.98
C THR A 107 -21.76 -1.03 0.80
N THR A 108 -21.35 -1.34 -0.45
CA THR A 108 -19.99 -1.73 -0.79
C THR A 108 -19.24 -0.53 -1.33
N GLN A 109 -18.27 -0.04 -0.54
CA GLN A 109 -17.43 1.08 -0.94
C GLN A 109 -16.05 0.57 -1.36
N PRO A 110 -15.54 0.98 -2.53
CA PRO A 110 -14.20 0.67 -2.95
C PRO A 110 -13.15 1.36 -2.06
N LEU A 111 -11.89 0.93 -2.17
CA LEU A 111 -10.77 1.56 -1.47
C LEU A 111 -10.67 3.07 -1.78
N PHE A 112 -10.02 3.81 -0.88
CA PHE A 112 -9.74 5.23 -1.09
C PHE A 112 -8.71 5.45 -2.19
N THR A 113 -8.91 6.53 -2.92
CA THR A 113 -7.89 7.07 -3.81
C THR A 113 -7.27 8.32 -3.19
N PRO A 114 -6.06 8.73 -3.62
CA PRO A 114 -5.48 10.01 -3.20
C PRO A 114 -6.40 11.21 -3.47
N ASP A 115 -7.19 11.15 -4.55
CA ASP A 115 -8.17 12.20 -4.89
C ASP A 115 -9.32 12.27 -3.88
N ASP A 116 -9.77 11.13 -3.35
CA ASP A 116 -10.77 11.10 -2.27
C ASP A 116 -10.22 11.80 -1.01
N CYS A 117 -8.97 11.51 -0.66
CA CYS A 117 -8.32 12.13 0.50
C CYS A 117 -8.19 13.65 0.33
N ALA A 118 -7.69 14.10 -0.82
CA ALA A 118 -7.55 15.52 -1.13
C ALA A 118 -8.90 16.26 -1.15
N LEU A 119 -9.94 15.60 -1.69
CA LEU A 119 -11.29 16.18 -1.71
C LEU A 119 -11.88 16.30 -0.31
N ALA A 120 -11.73 15.29 0.54
CA ALA A 120 -12.23 15.32 1.92
C ALA A 120 -11.57 16.46 2.72
N GLU A 121 -10.25 16.62 2.62
CA GLU A 121 -9.53 17.73 3.25
C GLU A 121 -10.00 19.09 2.72
N LYS A 122 -10.17 19.22 1.40
CA LYS A 122 -10.66 20.45 0.77
C LYS A 122 -12.05 20.84 1.29
N ILE A 123 -12.96 19.87 1.44
CA ILE A 123 -14.29 20.10 1.98
C ILE A 123 -14.20 20.60 3.42
N CYS A 124 -13.39 19.95 4.28
CA CYS A 124 -13.19 20.38 5.65
C CYS A 124 -12.62 21.80 5.75
N LYS A 125 -11.65 22.15 4.91
CA LYS A 125 -11.05 23.49 4.87
C LYS A 125 -11.98 24.60 4.34
N ALA A 126 -13.07 24.25 3.68
CA ALA A 126 -14.04 25.18 3.11
C ALA A 126 -15.31 25.33 3.96
N ASP A 127 -15.57 24.46 4.94
CA ASP A 127 -16.79 24.50 5.73
C ASP A 127 -16.74 25.56 6.86
N GLU A 128 -17.55 26.61 6.71
CA GLU A 128 -17.56 27.74 7.64
C GLU A 128 -17.97 27.37 9.08
N LYS A 129 -18.84 26.36 9.25
CA LYS A 129 -19.30 25.91 10.57
C LYS A 129 -18.17 25.20 11.29
N LEU A 130 -17.48 24.31 10.60
CA LEU A 130 -16.30 23.61 11.12
C LEU A 130 -15.21 24.62 11.50
N LEU A 131 -14.87 25.55 10.61
CA LEU A 131 -13.84 26.56 10.87
C LEU A 131 -14.20 27.47 12.05
N SER A 132 -15.47 27.88 12.18
CA SER A 132 -15.95 28.65 13.32
C SER A 132 -15.81 27.86 14.63
N LEU A 133 -16.14 26.56 14.61
CA LEU A 133 -15.98 25.67 15.76
C LEU A 133 -14.50 25.52 16.16
N LEU A 134 -13.62 25.24 15.20
CA LEU A 134 -12.17 25.09 15.44
C LEU A 134 -11.54 26.38 15.97
N LYS A 135 -11.96 27.52 15.43
CA LYS A 135 -11.52 28.83 15.92
C LYS A 135 -11.94 29.09 17.39
N SER A 136 -13.20 28.81 17.71
CA SER A 136 -13.70 29.02 19.07
C SER A 136 -13.13 28.04 20.09
N ARG A 137 -12.90 26.78 19.65
CA ARG A 137 -12.49 25.69 20.53
C ARG A 137 -10.97 25.62 20.73
N PHE A 138 -10.20 25.83 19.69
CA PHE A 138 -8.74 25.66 19.66
C PHE A 138 -7.96 26.95 19.32
N GLY A 139 -8.63 27.97 18.82
CA GLY A 139 -8.00 29.19 18.35
C GLY A 139 -7.32 29.05 16.98
N VAL A 140 -7.63 28.00 16.22
CA VAL A 140 -7.16 27.83 14.84
C VAL A 140 -7.77 28.93 13.98
N LYS A 141 -6.93 29.72 13.30
CA LYS A 141 -7.35 30.89 12.50
C LYS A 141 -7.04 30.75 11.03
N ASP A 142 -6.02 29.98 10.71
CA ASP A 142 -5.53 29.78 9.35
C ASP A 142 -5.83 28.34 8.91
N THR A 143 -6.55 28.20 7.80
CA THR A 143 -6.87 26.91 7.20
C THR A 143 -5.66 26.22 6.59
N SER A 144 -4.56 26.96 6.30
CA SER A 144 -3.32 26.36 5.83
C SER A 144 -2.63 25.53 6.93
N GLU A 145 -2.90 25.82 8.20
CA GLU A 145 -2.39 25.07 9.34
C GLU A 145 -3.26 23.84 9.69
N LEU A 146 -4.40 23.67 9.02
CA LEU A 146 -5.29 22.53 9.23
C LEU A 146 -4.91 21.40 8.28
N VAL A 147 -4.70 20.22 8.79
CA VAL A 147 -4.50 18.98 8.01
C VAL A 147 -5.49 17.91 8.44
N CYS A 148 -5.76 17.00 7.54
CA CYS A 148 -6.81 16.01 7.69
C CYS A 148 -6.30 14.63 7.32
N ASP A 149 -6.51 13.65 8.20
CA ASP A 149 -6.39 12.24 7.88
C ASP A 149 -7.79 11.67 7.63
N PRO A 150 -8.17 11.43 6.36
CA PRO A 150 -9.47 10.85 6.03
C PRO A 150 -9.46 9.35 6.29
N TRP A 151 -10.47 8.86 6.99
CA TRP A 151 -10.64 7.45 7.33
C TRP A 151 -12.00 6.93 6.88
N SER A 152 -12.07 5.67 6.50
CA SER A 152 -13.33 4.98 6.22
C SER A 152 -14.21 4.91 7.47
N ILE A 153 -15.50 4.76 7.26
CA ILE A 153 -16.47 4.48 8.31
C ILE A 153 -16.91 3.03 8.19
N HIS A 154 -16.52 2.23 9.17
CA HIS A 154 -16.91 0.82 9.28
C HIS A 154 -18.10 0.70 10.24
N GLY A 155 -19.22 0.28 9.69
CA GLY A 155 -20.47 0.12 10.42
C GLY A 155 -21.32 1.39 10.45
N ALA A 156 -22.58 1.24 10.05
CA ALA A 156 -23.59 2.26 10.28
C ALA A 156 -23.93 2.29 11.78
N LYS A 157 -24.33 3.46 12.30
CA LYS A 157 -25.05 3.52 13.58
C LYS A 157 -26.29 2.64 13.44
N GLU A 158 -26.67 1.94 14.50
CA GLU A 158 -27.85 1.08 14.50
C GLU A 158 -29.07 1.83 13.91
N GLY A 159 -29.68 1.26 12.85
CA GLY A 159 -30.80 1.87 12.14
C GLY A 159 -30.44 2.88 11.03
N GLN A 160 -29.16 3.12 10.74
CA GLN A 160 -28.75 3.92 9.58
C GLN A 160 -28.36 3.01 8.41
N GLU A 161 -29.04 3.20 7.26
CA GLU A 161 -28.56 2.63 6.00
C GLU A 161 -27.38 3.45 5.50
N VAL A 162 -26.30 2.76 5.11
CA VAL A 162 -25.16 3.41 4.42
C VAL A 162 -25.53 3.50 2.95
N ASP A 163 -26.07 4.63 2.53
CA ASP A 163 -26.53 4.90 1.16
C ASP A 163 -25.57 5.78 0.34
N SER A 164 -24.48 6.21 0.96
CA SER A 164 -23.47 7.09 0.36
C SER A 164 -22.07 6.73 0.83
N ARG A 165 -21.05 7.30 0.16
CA ARG A 165 -19.66 7.17 0.54
C ARG A 165 -19.31 8.17 1.63
N TYR A 166 -19.28 7.72 2.88
CA TYR A 166 -18.94 8.57 4.02
C TYR A 166 -17.47 8.39 4.43
N ILE A 167 -16.83 9.49 4.73
CA ILE A 167 -15.46 9.57 5.26
C ILE A 167 -15.47 10.36 6.55
N GLN A 168 -14.84 9.82 7.61
CA GLN A 168 -14.55 10.57 8.84
C GLN A 168 -13.15 11.17 8.73
N CYS A 169 -13.03 12.44 9.10
CA CYS A 169 -11.81 13.21 8.95
C CYS A 169 -11.20 13.51 10.33
N PHE A 170 -10.09 12.85 10.67
CA PHE A 170 -9.35 13.23 11.87
C PHE A 170 -8.53 14.47 11.58
N LEU A 171 -8.75 15.52 12.34
CA LEU A 171 -8.16 16.82 12.11
C LEU A 171 -6.98 17.07 13.06
N TYR A 172 -5.96 17.73 12.53
CA TYR A 172 -4.76 18.11 13.26
C TYR A 172 -4.35 19.53 12.92
N TRP A 173 -3.64 20.16 13.85
CA TRP A 173 -3.02 21.45 13.63
C TRP A 173 -1.55 21.26 13.29
N GLN A 174 -1.12 21.67 12.10
CA GLN A 174 0.24 21.59 11.61
C GLN A 174 0.75 23.01 11.31
N ARG A 175 1.73 23.48 12.05
CA ARG A 175 2.22 24.86 11.94
C ARG A 175 3.17 25.09 10.77
N ASN A 176 3.82 24.07 10.32
CA ASN A 176 4.71 24.07 9.15
C ASN A 176 4.88 22.63 8.63
N GLU A 177 5.41 22.46 7.42
CA GLU A 177 5.55 21.16 6.76
C GLU A 177 6.40 20.14 7.55
N ALA A 178 7.33 20.60 8.38
CA ALA A 178 8.20 19.75 9.17
C ALA A 178 7.61 19.41 10.56
N ASP A 179 6.49 20.02 10.96
CA ASP A 179 5.87 19.77 12.25
C ASP A 179 5.09 18.45 12.22
N ASN A 180 5.22 17.66 13.28
CA ASN A 180 4.48 16.43 13.41
C ASN A 180 3.03 16.74 13.81
N GLN A 181 2.11 16.62 12.86
CA GLN A 181 0.67 16.88 13.07
C GLN A 181 0.09 16.05 14.23
N TYR A 182 0.57 14.84 14.46
CA TYR A 182 0.08 13.95 15.51
C TYR A 182 0.41 14.42 16.93
N ALA A 183 1.31 15.40 17.08
CA ALA A 183 1.54 16.08 18.34
C ALA A 183 0.45 17.13 18.67
N HIS A 184 -0.41 17.46 17.71
CA HIS A 184 -1.40 18.53 17.81
C HIS A 184 -2.80 18.08 17.34
N PRO A 185 -3.36 17.01 17.94
CA PRO A 185 -4.68 16.49 17.53
C PRO A 185 -5.79 17.47 17.93
N LEU A 186 -6.80 17.57 17.07
CA LEU A 186 -8.04 18.29 17.35
C LEU A 186 -9.14 17.26 17.63
N ASP A 187 -9.97 17.52 18.64
CA ASP A 187 -11.02 16.57 19.06
C ASP A 187 -12.33 16.69 18.26
N VAL A 188 -12.27 17.32 17.10
CA VAL A 188 -13.40 17.47 16.20
C VAL A 188 -13.20 16.55 15.00
N VAL A 189 -14.16 15.65 14.79
CA VAL A 189 -14.13 14.70 13.68
C VAL A 189 -15.37 14.90 12.81
N PRO A 190 -15.25 15.67 11.71
CA PRO A 190 -16.33 15.79 10.74
C PRO A 190 -16.47 14.51 9.91
N VAL A 191 -17.71 14.22 9.49
CA VAL A 191 -18.05 13.19 8.52
C VAL A 191 -18.47 13.86 7.23
N VAL A 192 -17.80 13.53 6.16
CA VAL A 192 -18.05 14.06 4.82
C VAL A 192 -18.80 13.02 3.98
N ASP A 193 -19.87 13.45 3.30
CA ASP A 193 -20.50 12.68 2.23
C ASP A 193 -19.76 12.97 0.92
N MET A 194 -18.97 12.01 0.46
CA MET A 194 -18.11 12.17 -0.73
C MET A 194 -18.89 12.25 -2.06
N ASN A 195 -20.13 11.80 -2.06
CA ASN A 195 -20.97 11.88 -3.27
C ASN A 195 -21.65 13.26 -3.40
N LYS A 196 -22.05 13.86 -2.27
CA LYS A 196 -22.78 15.14 -2.24
C LYS A 196 -21.91 16.32 -1.82
N SER A 197 -20.71 16.04 -1.28
CA SER A 197 -19.71 17.02 -0.82
C SER A 197 -20.05 17.91 0.39
N PRO A 198 -21.10 17.68 1.23
CA PRO A 198 -21.23 18.39 2.50
C PRO A 198 -20.64 17.63 3.66
N ILE A 199 -20.32 18.33 4.75
CA ILE A 199 -20.17 17.74 6.07
C ILE A 199 -21.60 17.42 6.58
N VAL A 200 -21.82 16.13 6.91
CA VAL A 200 -23.13 15.63 7.34
C VAL A 200 -23.23 15.38 8.85
N ASP A 201 -22.10 15.24 9.50
CA ASP A 201 -22.00 15.05 10.96
C ASP A 201 -20.69 15.66 11.48
N MET A 202 -20.68 16.09 12.74
CA MET A 202 -19.48 16.55 13.45
C MET A 202 -19.51 16.00 14.87
N SER A 203 -18.62 15.08 15.16
CA SER A 203 -18.44 14.52 16.49
C SER A 203 -17.30 15.21 17.22
N TYR A 204 -17.48 15.53 18.51
CA TYR A 204 -16.43 16.05 19.39
C TYR A 204 -16.80 15.79 20.85
N GLN A 205 -15.81 15.85 21.75
CA GLN A 205 -16.06 15.64 23.17
C GLN A 205 -16.87 16.82 23.78
N PRO A 206 -17.90 16.52 24.57
CA PRO A 206 -18.65 17.58 25.29
C PRO A 206 -17.75 18.38 26.24
N GLY A 207 -18.04 19.67 26.40
CA GLY A 207 -17.33 20.53 27.33
C GLY A 207 -16.15 21.28 26.73
N ALA A 208 -15.19 21.64 27.58
CA ALA A 208 -14.01 22.38 27.13
C ALA A 208 -13.12 21.56 26.24
N ALA A 209 -12.49 22.21 25.26
CA ALA A 209 -11.51 21.56 24.40
C ALA A 209 -10.34 20.98 25.23
N PRO A 210 -9.80 19.82 24.86
CA PRO A 210 -8.58 19.32 25.47
C PRO A 210 -7.45 20.33 25.25
N SER A 211 -6.49 20.35 26.17
CA SER A 211 -5.31 21.19 26.03
C SER A 211 -4.45 20.64 24.90
N MET A 212 -4.24 21.46 23.88
CA MET A 212 -3.36 21.12 22.75
C MET A 212 -1.95 21.62 23.04
N SER A 213 -0.95 20.74 22.87
CA SER A 213 0.45 21.14 22.96
C SER A 213 0.79 22.17 21.87
N ARG A 214 1.51 23.21 22.25
CA ARG A 214 2.05 24.21 21.34
C ARG A 214 3.57 24.06 21.14
N ASN A 215 4.14 22.98 21.67
CA ASN A 215 5.55 22.68 21.52
C ASN A 215 5.86 22.25 20.07
N THR A 216 7.05 22.57 19.61
CA THR A 216 7.52 22.16 18.28
C THR A 216 7.84 20.67 18.27
N ALA A 217 7.31 19.95 17.31
CA ALA A 217 7.51 18.51 17.12
C ALA A 217 8.11 18.18 15.75
N ASN A 218 8.93 19.07 15.20
CA ASN A 218 9.57 18.89 13.90
C ASN A 218 10.35 17.58 13.85
N TYR A 219 10.16 16.80 12.82
CA TYR A 219 10.79 15.48 12.63
C TYR A 219 11.74 15.41 11.42
N HIS A 220 11.68 16.37 10.51
CA HIS A 220 12.65 16.48 9.42
C HIS A 220 14.05 16.75 9.94
N ARG A 221 15.04 16.15 9.31
CA ARG A 221 16.45 16.22 9.75
C ARG A 221 16.92 17.65 10.04
N ASP A 222 16.56 18.59 9.19
CA ASP A 222 16.95 20.01 9.34
C ASP A 222 16.24 20.70 10.51
N GLY A 223 15.03 20.25 10.85
CA GLY A 223 14.21 20.79 11.95
C GLY A 223 14.36 20.09 13.28
N LEU A 224 15.14 19.00 13.38
CA LEU A 224 15.23 18.20 14.62
C LEU A 224 15.75 19.01 15.82
N LYS A 225 16.60 20.02 15.61
CA LYS A 225 17.13 20.88 16.67
C LYS A 225 16.06 21.76 17.31
N GLU A 226 14.96 22.00 16.61
CA GLU A 226 13.82 22.78 17.08
C GLU A 226 12.79 21.89 17.80
N ASN A 227 12.90 20.57 17.68
CA ASN A 227 11.97 19.64 18.32
C ASN A 227 12.11 19.69 19.85
N THR A 228 11.01 20.05 20.51
CA THR A 228 10.98 20.23 21.96
C THR A 228 11.02 18.91 22.73
N TYR A 229 10.63 17.81 22.08
CA TYR A 229 10.53 16.48 22.70
C TYR A 229 11.81 15.66 22.55
N LEU A 230 12.75 16.07 21.70
CA LEU A 230 14.00 15.35 21.45
C LEU A 230 15.15 15.95 22.29
N PRO A 231 16.17 15.16 22.63
CA PRO A 231 17.36 15.68 23.26
C PRO A 231 18.09 16.64 22.30
N ARG A 232 18.68 17.70 22.84
CA ARG A 232 19.39 18.71 22.04
C ARG A 232 20.73 18.20 21.48
N THR A 233 21.22 17.10 22.02
CA THR A 233 22.46 16.47 21.57
C THR A 233 22.14 15.04 21.11
N PHE A 234 22.53 14.74 19.89
CA PHE A 234 22.44 13.40 19.33
C PHE A 234 23.73 12.64 19.58
N ARG A 235 23.65 11.31 19.61
CA ARG A 235 24.85 10.47 19.63
C ARG A 235 25.73 10.73 18.39
N SER A 236 27.04 10.48 18.50
CA SER A 236 27.91 10.46 17.32
C SER A 236 27.48 9.36 16.34
N GLU A 237 27.75 9.58 15.08
CA GLU A 237 27.51 8.55 14.07
C GLU A 237 28.31 7.29 14.36
N THR A 238 27.72 6.14 14.08
CA THR A 238 28.43 4.85 14.14
C THR A 238 29.34 4.71 12.93
N ALA A 239 30.39 3.90 13.06
CA ALA A 239 31.25 3.58 11.92
C ALA A 239 30.46 2.91 10.80
N LEU A 240 30.84 3.17 9.56
CA LEU A 240 30.20 2.64 8.37
C LEU A 240 30.25 1.10 8.38
N LEU A 241 29.11 0.47 8.15
CA LEU A 241 28.99 -0.97 7.93
C LEU A 241 28.86 -1.24 6.43
N ASN A 242 29.79 -2.01 5.88
CA ASN A 242 29.73 -2.48 4.50
C ASN A 242 29.37 -3.96 4.46
N ILE A 243 28.38 -4.29 3.61
CA ILE A 243 28.01 -5.67 3.27
C ILE A 243 28.49 -5.93 1.85
N ASN A 244 29.40 -6.91 1.68
CA ASN A 244 30.02 -7.20 0.39
C ASN A 244 29.94 -8.70 0.08
N GLN A 245 29.52 -9.01 -1.14
CA GLN A 245 29.55 -10.35 -1.73
C GLN A 245 30.41 -10.30 -3.00
N PRO A 246 31.74 -10.49 -2.89
CA PRO A 246 32.68 -10.30 -4.01
C PRO A 246 32.40 -11.20 -5.22
N GLU A 247 31.85 -12.39 -4.99
CA GLU A 247 31.48 -13.37 -6.02
C GLU A 247 30.03 -13.20 -6.52
N GLY A 248 29.34 -12.16 -6.05
CA GLY A 248 27.92 -11.93 -6.29
C GLY A 248 27.00 -12.69 -5.34
N PRO A 249 25.68 -12.48 -5.46
CA PRO A 249 24.69 -13.17 -4.65
C PRO A 249 24.53 -14.63 -5.08
N SER A 250 24.04 -15.47 -4.16
CA SER A 250 23.77 -16.90 -4.43
C SER A 250 22.41 -17.11 -5.10
N PHE A 251 21.56 -16.10 -5.20
CA PHE A 251 20.30 -16.20 -5.93
C PHE A 251 20.47 -15.92 -7.42
N ARG A 252 19.55 -16.44 -8.20
CA ARG A 252 19.38 -16.14 -9.63
C ARG A 252 17.98 -15.63 -9.90
N VAL A 253 17.85 -14.69 -10.83
CA VAL A 253 16.58 -14.11 -11.24
C VAL A 253 16.42 -14.28 -12.74
N SER A 254 15.27 -14.81 -13.15
CA SER A 254 14.85 -14.88 -14.56
C SER A 254 13.43 -14.32 -14.67
N GLY A 255 13.31 -13.07 -15.14
CA GLY A 255 12.06 -12.33 -15.10
C GLY A 255 11.55 -12.19 -13.66
N LYS A 256 10.42 -12.84 -13.37
CA LYS A 256 9.83 -12.84 -12.02
C LYS A 256 10.14 -14.12 -11.21
N VAL A 257 10.90 -15.05 -11.79
CA VAL A 257 11.29 -16.29 -11.09
C VAL A 257 12.60 -16.08 -10.38
N VAL A 258 12.63 -16.47 -9.12
CA VAL A 258 13.79 -16.44 -8.23
C VAL A 258 14.16 -17.88 -7.87
N GLU A 259 15.44 -18.21 -8.02
CA GLU A 259 16.03 -19.46 -7.55
C GLU A 259 17.11 -19.14 -6.50
N TRP A 260 17.05 -19.80 -5.37
CA TRP A 260 18.02 -19.66 -4.29
C TRP A 260 18.22 -20.97 -3.57
N GLU A 261 19.43 -21.53 -3.63
CA GLU A 261 19.74 -22.87 -3.13
C GLU A 261 18.76 -23.93 -3.72
N LYS A 262 17.91 -24.52 -2.88
CA LYS A 262 16.86 -25.47 -3.30
C LYS A 262 15.48 -24.84 -3.43
N TRP A 263 15.37 -23.55 -3.15
CA TRP A 263 14.14 -22.81 -3.26
C TRP A 263 13.94 -22.27 -4.68
N SER A 264 12.73 -22.31 -5.13
CA SER A 264 12.28 -21.53 -6.29
C SER A 264 10.93 -20.91 -5.99
N LEU A 265 10.70 -19.69 -6.47
CA LEU A 265 9.47 -18.96 -6.30
C LEU A 265 9.27 -17.94 -7.42
N ARG A 266 8.05 -17.44 -7.58
CA ARG A 266 7.73 -16.34 -8.47
C ARG A 266 7.32 -15.13 -7.63
N VAL A 267 7.88 -13.97 -7.96
CA VAL A 267 7.57 -12.68 -7.33
C VAL A 267 6.48 -11.99 -8.15
N GLY A 268 5.47 -11.46 -7.46
CA GLY A 268 4.45 -10.60 -8.03
C GLY A 268 4.15 -9.44 -7.12
N PHE A 269 3.33 -8.53 -7.62
CA PHE A 269 2.92 -7.33 -6.90
C PHE A 269 1.51 -6.91 -7.34
N ASN A 270 0.71 -6.42 -6.41
CA ASN A 270 -0.57 -5.82 -6.75
C ASN A 270 -0.91 -4.64 -5.84
N TYR A 271 -1.93 -3.87 -6.21
CA TYR A 271 -2.35 -2.66 -5.51
C TYR A 271 -2.73 -2.89 -4.05
N ARG A 272 -3.31 -4.05 -3.71
CA ARG A 272 -3.90 -4.33 -2.40
C ARG A 272 -2.89 -4.87 -1.41
N GLU A 273 -2.26 -6.00 -1.74
CA GLU A 273 -1.37 -6.72 -0.81
C GLU A 273 0.10 -6.25 -0.90
N GLY A 274 0.47 -5.51 -1.96
CA GLY A 274 1.86 -5.24 -2.28
C GLY A 274 2.56 -6.49 -2.82
N LEU A 275 3.62 -6.94 -2.14
CA LEU A 275 4.39 -8.14 -2.50
C LEU A 275 3.53 -9.42 -2.39
N VAL A 276 3.55 -10.21 -3.43
CA VAL A 276 2.95 -11.55 -3.46
C VAL A 276 3.97 -12.56 -3.95
N LEU A 277 4.08 -13.69 -3.27
CA LEU A 277 4.92 -14.80 -3.67
C LEU A 277 4.05 -15.96 -4.16
N TYR A 278 4.40 -16.49 -5.34
CA TYR A 278 3.68 -17.60 -5.97
C TYR A 278 4.59 -18.80 -6.17
N ASP A 279 3.96 -19.97 -6.27
CA ASP A 279 4.58 -21.24 -6.69
C ASP A 279 5.87 -21.54 -5.95
N ILE A 280 5.86 -21.37 -4.62
CA ILE A 280 7.03 -21.59 -3.76
C ILE A 280 7.31 -23.09 -3.69
N LYS A 281 8.50 -23.47 -4.11
CA LYS A 281 8.98 -24.86 -4.14
C LYS A 281 10.28 -25.01 -3.35
N TYR A 282 10.46 -26.17 -2.77
CA TYR A 282 11.73 -26.61 -2.19
C TYR A 282 12.13 -27.95 -2.82
N ASP A 283 13.30 -28.00 -3.44
CA ASP A 283 13.83 -29.18 -4.15
C ASP A 283 12.80 -29.74 -5.15
N GLY A 284 12.16 -28.86 -5.94
CA GLY A 284 11.12 -29.19 -6.91
C GLY A 284 9.73 -29.52 -6.34
N ARG A 285 9.62 -29.71 -5.01
CA ARG A 285 8.35 -30.00 -4.34
C ARG A 285 7.58 -28.71 -4.02
N SER A 286 6.35 -28.59 -4.47
CA SER A 286 5.48 -27.45 -4.14
C SER A 286 5.23 -27.40 -2.62
N VAL A 287 5.43 -26.21 -2.03
CA VAL A 287 5.26 -25.94 -0.60
C VAL A 287 4.07 -25.02 -0.39
N ILE A 288 4.04 -23.87 -1.10
CA ILE A 288 2.99 -22.86 -0.99
C ILE A 288 2.60 -22.43 -2.40
N ASP A 289 1.31 -22.41 -2.72
CA ASP A 289 0.84 -21.93 -4.02
C ASP A 289 0.84 -20.39 -4.12
N ARG A 290 0.44 -19.69 -3.03
CA ARG A 290 0.36 -18.23 -2.94
C ARG A 290 0.57 -17.78 -1.49
N CYS A 291 1.40 -16.77 -1.29
CA CYS A 291 1.67 -16.16 0.00
C CYS A 291 1.66 -14.64 -0.15
N SER A 292 0.91 -13.95 0.69
CA SER A 292 0.83 -12.49 0.74
C SER A 292 0.37 -12.02 2.11
N ILE A 293 0.45 -10.72 2.35
CA ILE A 293 -0.16 -10.09 3.52
C ILE A 293 -1.69 -10.14 3.35
N VAL A 294 -2.39 -10.48 4.42
CA VAL A 294 -3.85 -10.44 4.49
C VAL A 294 -4.32 -9.11 5.07
N GLU A 295 -5.61 -8.99 5.37
CA GLU A 295 -6.16 -7.78 5.98
C GLU A 295 -5.52 -7.48 7.35
N MET A 296 -5.27 -6.20 7.59
CA MET A 296 -4.80 -5.67 8.86
C MET A 296 -5.95 -4.85 9.46
N ALA A 297 -6.58 -5.39 10.51
CA ALA A 297 -7.68 -4.72 11.20
C ALA A 297 -7.20 -4.21 12.57
N VAL A 298 -7.31 -2.90 12.80
CA VAL A 298 -6.92 -2.25 14.05
C VAL A 298 -8.11 -1.50 14.64
N PRO A 299 -8.92 -2.14 15.52
CA PRO A 299 -9.96 -1.45 16.26
C PRO A 299 -9.32 -0.63 17.39
N TYR A 300 -9.63 0.66 17.46
CA TYR A 300 -9.13 1.53 18.53
C TYR A 300 -9.92 1.39 19.83
N ALA A 301 -11.14 0.84 19.73
CA ALA A 301 -11.98 0.41 20.87
C ALA A 301 -12.33 1.50 21.88
N ASP A 302 -12.27 2.78 21.51
CA ASP A 302 -12.82 3.86 22.36
C ASP A 302 -14.33 3.96 22.12
N PRO A 303 -15.18 3.75 23.16
CA PRO A 303 -16.63 3.80 23.00
C PRO A 303 -17.20 5.21 22.90
N ASN A 304 -16.38 6.25 23.10
CA ASN A 304 -16.83 7.62 23.20
C ASN A 304 -16.59 8.42 21.92
N PRO A 305 -17.50 9.37 21.59
CA PRO A 305 -17.22 10.35 20.54
C PRO A 305 -15.94 11.15 20.84
N PRO A 306 -15.16 11.51 19.84
CA PRO A 306 -15.37 11.30 18.41
C PRO A 306 -14.74 10.00 17.87
N PHE A 307 -14.21 9.13 18.73
CA PHE A 307 -13.34 8.00 18.34
C PHE A 307 -14.07 6.65 18.29
N GLU A 308 -15.36 6.60 18.60
CA GLU A 308 -16.16 5.36 18.65
C GLU A 308 -16.19 4.57 17.34
N ARG A 309 -15.93 5.27 16.21
CA ARG A 309 -15.89 4.67 14.87
C ARG A 309 -14.48 4.51 14.34
N LYS A 310 -13.45 4.82 15.13
CA LYS A 310 -12.07 4.75 14.65
C LYS A 310 -11.60 3.30 14.54
N CYS A 311 -11.46 2.84 13.33
CA CYS A 311 -10.97 1.50 13.00
C CYS A 311 -10.20 1.58 11.67
N ALA A 312 -9.04 0.94 11.58
CA ALA A 312 -8.25 0.87 10.36
C ALA A 312 -8.34 -0.51 9.72
N PHE A 313 -8.48 -0.52 8.40
CA PHE A 313 -8.33 -1.69 7.54
C PHE A 313 -7.35 -1.34 6.42
N ASP A 314 -6.06 -1.24 6.77
CA ASP A 314 -5.04 -0.60 5.93
C ASP A 314 -4.87 -1.27 4.56
N VAL A 315 -5.05 -2.59 4.49
CA VAL A 315 -4.99 -3.32 3.22
C VAL A 315 -6.22 -3.06 2.37
N GLY A 316 -7.42 -3.12 2.97
CA GLY A 316 -8.69 -2.96 2.26
C GLY A 316 -9.07 -1.51 1.97
N ASP A 317 -8.77 -0.59 2.88
CA ASP A 317 -9.14 0.82 2.75
C ASP A 317 -8.22 1.59 1.79
N TYR A 318 -6.90 1.36 1.86
CA TYR A 318 -5.91 2.13 1.10
C TYR A 318 -5.15 1.29 0.07
N GLY A 319 -4.93 0.01 0.36
CA GLY A 319 -4.09 -0.87 -0.45
C GLY A 319 -2.60 -0.65 -0.20
N LEU A 320 -1.93 -1.64 0.40
CA LEU A 320 -0.49 -1.55 0.72
C LEU A 320 0.37 -1.34 -0.54
N GLY A 321 -0.03 -1.95 -1.67
CA GLY A 321 0.68 -1.77 -2.92
C GLY A 321 0.58 -0.35 -3.47
N TYR A 322 -0.56 0.33 -3.32
CA TYR A 322 -0.68 1.75 -3.68
C TYR A 322 0.16 2.67 -2.81
N CYS A 323 0.41 2.24 -1.58
CA CYS A 323 1.22 2.98 -0.61
C CYS A 323 2.70 2.60 -0.64
N ALA A 324 3.13 1.76 -1.59
CA ALA A 324 4.50 1.28 -1.67
C ALA A 324 5.49 2.39 -2.03
N ASN A 325 6.61 2.39 -1.33
CA ASN A 325 7.69 3.34 -1.53
C ASN A 325 8.66 2.86 -2.63
N THR A 326 9.33 3.82 -3.28
CA THR A 326 10.51 3.54 -4.10
C THR A 326 11.70 3.31 -3.20
N LEU A 327 12.36 2.14 -3.31
CA LEU A 327 13.47 1.77 -2.44
C LEU A 327 14.82 2.19 -3.02
N GLU A 328 15.78 2.53 -2.14
CA GLU A 328 17.09 3.01 -2.50
C GLU A 328 18.20 2.23 -1.77
N LEU A 329 19.25 1.85 -2.53
CA LEU A 329 20.43 1.20 -1.97
C LEU A 329 21.17 2.14 -1.00
N GLY A 330 21.44 1.64 0.19
CA GLY A 330 22.12 2.40 1.25
C GLY A 330 21.17 3.18 2.15
N CYS A 331 19.89 3.35 1.75
CA CYS A 331 18.84 3.93 2.56
C CYS A 331 17.95 2.82 3.13
N ASP A 332 17.28 2.07 2.24
CA ASP A 332 16.28 1.06 2.61
C ASP A 332 16.85 -0.35 2.67
N CYS A 333 17.92 -0.63 1.93
CA CYS A 333 18.54 -1.95 1.85
C CYS A 333 20.07 -1.86 1.68
N LEU A 334 20.77 -2.89 2.16
CA LEU A 334 22.21 -3.00 2.11
C LEU A 334 22.64 -4.33 1.46
N GLY A 335 23.81 -4.35 0.81
CA GLY A 335 24.40 -5.56 0.22
C GLY A 335 24.31 -5.61 -1.29
N ALA A 336 24.27 -6.84 -1.84
CA ALA A 336 24.02 -7.08 -3.27
C ALA A 336 22.52 -7.19 -3.51
N ILE A 337 21.92 -6.15 -4.06
CA ILE A 337 20.48 -5.99 -4.15
C ILE A 337 19.99 -6.24 -5.58
N HIS A 338 18.89 -6.99 -5.71
CA HIS A 338 18.04 -7.02 -6.90
C HIS A 338 16.72 -6.33 -6.59
N TYR A 339 16.28 -5.43 -7.49
CA TYR A 339 15.01 -4.71 -7.35
C TYR A 339 14.00 -5.20 -8.39
N PHE A 340 12.72 -5.28 -7.96
CA PHE A 340 11.61 -5.48 -8.88
C PHE A 340 10.80 -4.19 -8.98
N ASN A 341 10.49 -3.82 -10.22
CA ASN A 341 9.57 -2.72 -10.53
C ASN A 341 8.17 -3.27 -10.71
N THR A 342 7.16 -2.40 -10.56
CA THR A 342 5.76 -2.73 -10.86
C THR A 342 5.04 -1.58 -11.57
N PHE A 343 3.86 -1.86 -12.14
CA PHE A 343 2.95 -0.87 -12.68
C PHE A 343 1.64 -0.89 -11.91
N LEU A 344 1.12 0.28 -11.59
CA LEU A 344 -0.18 0.50 -10.97
C LEU A 344 -0.97 1.51 -11.80
N CYS A 345 -2.24 1.72 -11.45
CA CYS A 345 -3.13 2.64 -12.14
C CYS A 345 -3.62 3.71 -11.17
N ASN A 346 -3.57 4.99 -11.56
CA ASN A 346 -4.14 6.07 -10.77
C ASN A 346 -5.66 6.22 -10.98
N SER A 347 -6.29 7.10 -10.23
CA SER A 347 -7.75 7.36 -10.31
C SER A 347 -8.25 7.87 -11.66
N ALA A 348 -7.40 8.49 -12.47
CA ALA A 348 -7.72 8.90 -13.84
C ALA A 348 -7.64 7.76 -14.86
N GLY A 349 -7.18 6.57 -14.44
CA GLY A 349 -6.96 5.44 -15.33
C GLY A 349 -5.63 5.51 -16.08
N VAL A 350 -4.65 6.26 -15.56
CA VAL A 350 -3.31 6.36 -16.15
C VAL A 350 -2.37 5.39 -15.43
N PRO A 351 -1.72 4.47 -16.15
CA PRO A 351 -0.72 3.61 -15.56
C PRO A 351 0.51 4.41 -15.13
N TYR A 352 1.14 4.00 -14.06
CA TYR A 352 2.41 4.56 -13.60
C TYR A 352 3.33 3.48 -13.03
N LYS A 353 4.63 3.68 -13.18
CA LYS A 353 5.65 2.76 -12.70
C LYS A 353 6.04 3.09 -11.27
N VAL A 354 5.99 2.09 -10.38
CA VAL A 354 6.65 2.14 -9.08
C VAL A 354 8.03 1.50 -9.24
N LYS A 355 9.04 2.35 -9.25
CA LYS A 355 10.43 1.90 -9.40
C LYS A 355 10.91 1.28 -8.09
N ASN A 356 11.65 0.15 -8.18
CA ASN A 356 12.22 -0.53 -7.01
C ASN A 356 11.17 -0.80 -5.92
N ALA A 357 9.99 -1.27 -6.31
CA ALA A 357 8.90 -1.52 -5.37
C ALA A 357 9.23 -2.64 -4.36
N ILE A 358 10.07 -3.59 -4.76
CA ILE A 358 10.54 -4.69 -3.92
C ILE A 358 12.07 -4.73 -4.00
N CYS A 359 12.73 -4.89 -2.86
CA CYS A 359 14.14 -5.26 -2.81
C CYS A 359 14.32 -6.72 -2.41
N MET A 360 15.34 -7.35 -2.98
CA MET A 360 15.73 -8.72 -2.64
C MET A 360 17.23 -8.79 -2.42
N HIS A 361 17.64 -9.42 -1.31
CA HIS A 361 19.04 -9.60 -0.95
C HIS A 361 19.22 -10.79 0.00
N GLU A 362 20.46 -11.16 0.23
CA GLU A 362 20.84 -12.17 1.22
C GLU A 362 21.33 -11.52 2.50
N GLU A 363 21.01 -12.13 3.63
CA GLU A 363 21.52 -11.73 4.93
C GLU A 363 22.18 -12.89 5.66
N ASP A 364 23.23 -12.59 6.41
CA ASP A 364 23.79 -13.53 7.39
C ASP A 364 22.80 -13.69 8.55
N ASP A 365 22.36 -14.91 8.80
CA ASP A 365 21.37 -15.24 9.83
C ASP A 365 22.02 -15.88 11.07
N GLY A 366 23.29 -15.63 11.26
CA GLY A 366 24.06 -16.06 12.42
C GLY A 366 24.51 -17.51 12.39
N VAL A 367 24.78 -18.06 13.57
CA VAL A 367 25.24 -19.44 13.74
C VAL A 367 24.05 -20.39 13.71
N LEU A 368 23.96 -21.23 12.67
CA LEU A 368 22.96 -22.29 12.59
C LEU A 368 23.23 -23.41 13.57
N TRP A 369 24.49 -23.82 13.66
CA TRP A 369 24.95 -24.93 14.51
C TRP A 369 26.41 -24.79 14.83
N LYS A 370 26.79 -25.13 16.08
CA LYS A 370 28.19 -25.21 16.52
C LYS A 370 28.33 -26.38 17.47
N HIS A 371 29.43 -27.14 17.28
CA HIS A 371 29.81 -28.22 18.15
C HIS A 371 31.30 -28.13 18.50
N VAL A 372 31.61 -28.46 19.71
CA VAL A 372 32.98 -28.63 20.16
C VAL A 372 33.09 -30.00 20.88
N GLU A 373 33.89 -30.92 20.33
CA GLU A 373 34.13 -32.20 20.96
C GLU A 373 35.05 -31.99 22.19
N TYR A 374 34.51 -32.26 23.35
CA TYR A 374 35.21 -31.94 24.63
C TYR A 374 36.48 -32.74 24.84
N ARG A 375 36.64 -33.93 24.25
CA ARG A 375 37.78 -34.81 24.42
C ARG A 375 39.02 -34.34 23.66
N ASN A 376 38.86 -33.77 22.50
CA ASN A 376 39.94 -33.39 21.60
C ASN A 376 39.92 -31.93 21.17
N GLY A 377 38.88 -31.18 21.55
CA GLY A 377 38.71 -29.78 21.20
C GLY A 377 38.36 -29.52 19.74
N HIS A 378 38.04 -30.59 18.95
CA HIS A 378 37.63 -30.40 17.57
C HIS A 378 36.35 -29.58 17.53
N SER A 379 36.37 -28.49 16.73
CA SER A 379 35.26 -27.55 16.62
C SER A 379 34.76 -27.45 15.19
N GLU A 380 33.45 -27.58 15.02
CA GLU A 380 32.75 -27.26 13.77
C GLU A 380 31.68 -26.19 14.02
N ALA A 381 31.50 -25.31 13.03
CA ALA A 381 30.47 -24.32 13.03
C ALA A 381 29.84 -24.20 11.63
N ARG A 382 28.55 -24.00 11.59
CA ARG A 382 27.79 -23.71 10.35
C ARG A 382 26.99 -22.47 10.56
N ARG A 383 27.05 -21.56 9.58
CA ARG A 383 26.29 -20.35 9.56
C ARG A 383 24.97 -20.56 8.80
N SER A 384 23.98 -19.83 9.21
CA SER A 384 22.71 -19.70 8.48
C SER A 384 22.75 -18.49 7.57
N ARG A 385 21.98 -18.55 6.52
CA ARG A 385 21.74 -17.45 5.60
C ARG A 385 20.24 -17.40 5.27
N ARG A 386 19.69 -16.21 5.06
CA ARG A 386 18.32 -16.04 4.61
C ARG A 386 18.26 -15.19 3.36
N LEU A 387 17.30 -15.51 2.51
CA LEU A 387 16.88 -14.64 1.40
C LEU A 387 15.76 -13.74 1.89
N VAL A 388 15.94 -12.44 1.73
CA VAL A 388 14.98 -11.42 2.13
C VAL A 388 14.36 -10.82 0.88
N LEU A 389 13.03 -10.80 0.82
CA LEU A 389 12.26 -10.00 -0.13
C LEU A 389 11.40 -9.06 0.70
N SER A 390 11.57 -7.77 0.51
CA SER A 390 10.82 -6.79 1.29
C SER A 390 10.32 -5.63 0.44
N PHE A 391 9.24 -5.02 0.91
CA PHE A 391 8.75 -3.74 0.42
C PHE A 391 8.35 -2.86 1.61
N ILE A 392 8.30 -1.56 1.40
CA ILE A 392 7.89 -0.59 2.42
C ILE A 392 6.65 0.11 1.88
N ALA A 393 5.63 0.21 2.72
CA ALA A 393 4.41 0.96 2.44
C ALA A 393 4.23 2.08 3.47
N THR A 394 3.84 3.27 3.02
CA THR A 394 3.45 4.37 3.90
C THR A 394 1.97 4.67 3.70
N VAL A 395 1.15 4.12 4.60
CA VAL A 395 -0.31 4.32 4.56
C VAL A 395 -0.63 5.63 5.28
N VAL A 396 -1.06 6.63 4.51
CA VAL A 396 -1.16 8.02 4.97
C VAL A 396 0.20 8.49 5.50
N ASN A 397 0.46 8.37 6.80
CA ASN A 397 1.73 8.70 7.43
C ASN A 397 2.25 7.56 8.34
N TYR A 398 1.72 6.34 8.19
CA TYR A 398 2.14 5.16 8.96
C TYR A 398 2.98 4.25 8.07
N GLU A 399 4.24 4.02 8.44
CA GLU A 399 5.15 3.14 7.71
C GLU A 399 5.03 1.69 8.14
N TYR A 400 4.98 0.81 7.16
CA TYR A 400 5.01 -0.64 7.31
C TYR A 400 6.20 -1.21 6.54
N LEU A 401 7.02 -1.97 7.26
CA LEU A 401 8.17 -2.68 6.71
C LEU A 401 7.81 -4.18 6.64
N PHE A 402 7.72 -4.71 5.43
CA PHE A 402 7.32 -6.08 5.18
C PHE A 402 8.45 -6.90 4.56
#